data_18b78bf0f1e8d2da0df2873006afd8f4
#
_entry.id   18b78bf0f1e8d2da0df2873006afd8f4
#
_cell.length_a   1.000
_cell.length_b   1.000
_cell.length_c   1.000
_cell.angle_alpha   90.00
_cell.angle_beta   90.00
_cell.angle_gamma   90.00
#
_symmetry.space_group_name_H-M   'P 1'
#
loop_
_entity.id
_entity.type
_entity.pdbx_description
1 polymer ?
#
loop_
_entity_poly.entity_id
_entity_poly.type
_entity_poly.pdbx_seq_one_letter_code
_entity_poly.pdbx_strand_id
1 'polypeptide(L)'
;MTKGIILAGGSGSRLHPMTQVVSKQLMPVYDKPMIYYPLSTLMQAGIREILIITTPEDAAVYESLLGDGRKWGLDICYRQQPKPEGLAQAFLIGEEFIGDSRVCLILGDNIFYGNRIEDTLKNAVEQEQGATVFAYYVTDPERYGVVELDAENNAIGLEEKPANPKSHYAVTGLYMYDNDVVDIAKSIKPSPRGELEITDVNKVYLERKSLKVELFDRGTAWLDTGTIQSLLDAANFIRVLEERQGLKIGCPEEIAYRESFIDAKQLENLAQPLGKSGYGKYLLQLLEDGH
;
A
#
# COMPACT_ATOMS: atom_id res chain seq x y z
N MET A 1 1.20 -4.03 18.63
CA MET A 1 0.34 -4.37 17.50
C MET A 1 0.59 -3.36 16.38
N THR A 2 0.52 -3.76 15.12
CA THR A 2 0.71 -2.85 13.97
C THR A 2 -0.63 -2.64 13.28
N LYS A 3 -1.03 -1.39 13.05
CA LYS A 3 -2.23 -1.01 12.31
C LYS A 3 -1.87 -0.57 10.90
N GLY A 4 -2.81 -0.66 9.97
CA GLY A 4 -2.61 -0.27 8.58
C GLY A 4 -3.30 1.04 8.24
N ILE A 5 -2.66 1.87 7.42
CA ILE A 5 -3.30 3.02 6.78
C ILE A 5 -3.14 2.87 5.27
N ILE A 6 -4.25 2.91 4.53
CA ILE A 6 -4.23 3.03 3.07
C ILE A 6 -4.58 4.48 2.73
N LEU A 7 -3.63 5.20 2.15
CA LEU A 7 -3.88 6.56 1.67
C LEU A 7 -4.42 6.52 0.25
N ALA A 8 -5.73 6.72 0.13
CA ALA A 8 -6.49 6.68 -1.11
C ALA A 8 -7.09 8.05 -1.48
N GLY A 9 -6.47 9.12 -0.98
CA GLY A 9 -6.80 10.51 -1.32
C GLY A 9 -6.10 10.99 -2.60
N GLY A 10 -6.32 12.25 -2.92
CA GLY A 10 -5.70 12.91 -4.06
C GLY A 10 -6.60 12.99 -5.30
N SER A 11 -6.39 14.03 -6.11
CA SER A 11 -7.24 14.35 -7.27
C SER A 11 -7.07 13.43 -8.48
N GLY A 12 -6.00 12.62 -8.53
CA GLY A 12 -5.70 11.75 -9.68
C GLY A 12 -5.56 12.51 -11.01
N SER A 13 -5.25 13.79 -11.01
CA SER A 13 -5.30 14.68 -12.20
C SER A 13 -4.45 14.21 -13.38
N ARG A 14 -3.38 13.44 -13.14
CA ARG A 14 -2.55 12.82 -14.20
C ARG A 14 -3.28 11.73 -14.99
N LEU A 15 -4.44 11.27 -14.49
CA LEU A 15 -5.29 10.27 -15.15
C LEU A 15 -6.57 10.87 -15.74
N HIS A 16 -6.70 12.23 -15.76
CA HIS A 16 -7.85 12.87 -16.43
C HIS A 16 -7.92 12.47 -17.90
N PRO A 17 -9.17 12.31 -18.45
CA PRO A 17 -10.47 12.61 -17.82
C PRO A 17 -11.08 11.49 -16.95
N MET A 18 -10.46 10.30 -16.87
CA MET A 18 -11.03 9.13 -16.15
C MET A 18 -11.34 9.43 -14.67
N THR A 19 -10.44 10.14 -14.00
CA THR A 19 -10.55 10.48 -12.57
C THR A 19 -11.39 11.73 -12.29
N GLN A 20 -12.13 12.23 -13.27
CA GLN A 20 -13.15 13.28 -13.06
C GLN A 20 -14.43 12.73 -12.40
N VAL A 21 -14.68 11.43 -12.51
CA VAL A 21 -15.92 10.77 -12.05
C VAL A 21 -15.67 9.54 -11.18
N VAL A 22 -14.43 9.06 -11.11
CA VAL A 22 -14.06 7.86 -10.33
C VAL A 22 -12.73 8.12 -9.65
N SER A 23 -12.67 7.83 -8.35
CA SER A 23 -11.39 7.81 -7.63
C SER A 23 -10.38 6.89 -8.33
N LYS A 24 -9.12 7.32 -8.40
CA LYS A 24 -8.03 6.55 -9.03
C LYS A 24 -7.96 5.12 -8.50
N GLN A 25 -8.03 4.95 -7.19
CA GLN A 25 -7.87 3.66 -6.54
C GLN A 25 -9.10 2.74 -6.66
N LEU A 26 -10.21 3.27 -7.19
CA LEU A 26 -11.39 2.49 -7.56
C LEU A 26 -11.38 2.04 -9.02
N MET A 27 -10.44 2.56 -9.83
CA MET A 27 -10.28 2.13 -11.22
C MET A 27 -9.82 0.68 -11.28
N PRO A 28 -10.24 -0.07 -12.32
CA PRO A 28 -9.81 -1.46 -12.45
C PRO A 28 -8.32 -1.53 -12.82
N VAL A 29 -7.62 -2.45 -12.18
CA VAL A 29 -6.34 -2.98 -12.62
C VAL A 29 -6.56 -4.44 -12.96
N TYR A 30 -6.65 -4.74 -14.26
CA TYR A 30 -7.08 -5.99 -14.85
C TYR A 30 -8.52 -6.36 -14.44
N ASP A 31 -8.73 -7.22 -13.46
CA ASP A 31 -10.04 -7.82 -13.14
C ASP A 31 -10.64 -7.36 -11.80
N LYS A 32 -9.99 -6.44 -11.08
CA LYS A 32 -10.44 -5.95 -9.77
C LYS A 32 -10.07 -4.49 -9.52
N PRO A 33 -10.72 -3.80 -8.55
CA PRO A 33 -10.37 -2.43 -8.19
C PRO A 33 -8.94 -2.34 -7.66
N MET A 34 -8.24 -1.26 -8.02
CA MET A 34 -6.85 -1.00 -7.61
C MET A 34 -6.64 -1.10 -6.11
N ILE A 35 -7.59 -0.62 -5.29
CA ILE A 35 -7.49 -0.65 -3.82
C ILE A 35 -7.34 -2.06 -3.23
N TYR A 36 -7.75 -3.11 -3.97
CA TYR A 36 -7.59 -4.49 -3.51
C TYR A 36 -6.13 -4.90 -3.37
N TYR A 37 -5.22 -4.35 -4.17
CA TYR A 37 -3.80 -4.68 -4.11
C TYR A 37 -3.13 -4.17 -2.84
N PRO A 38 -3.19 -2.87 -2.46
CA PRO A 38 -2.62 -2.40 -1.20
C PRO A 38 -3.35 -3.00 0.02
N LEU A 39 -4.67 -3.25 -0.06
CA LEU A 39 -5.39 -3.98 0.99
C LEU A 39 -4.80 -5.37 1.18
N SER A 40 -4.61 -6.12 0.10
CA SER A 40 -3.98 -7.45 0.09
C SER A 40 -2.57 -7.43 0.66
N THR A 41 -1.78 -6.40 0.34
CA THR A 41 -0.42 -6.24 0.88
C THR A 41 -0.43 -6.09 2.40
N LEU A 42 -1.36 -5.30 2.97
CA LEU A 42 -1.50 -5.20 4.43
C LEU A 42 -1.96 -6.52 5.06
N MET A 43 -2.87 -7.23 4.41
CA MET A 43 -3.36 -8.54 4.88
C MET A 43 -2.24 -9.58 4.90
N GLN A 44 -1.36 -9.63 3.88
CA GLN A 44 -0.18 -10.49 3.82
C GLN A 44 0.84 -10.16 4.92
N ALA A 45 0.89 -8.92 5.39
CA ALA A 45 1.66 -8.52 6.56
C ALA A 45 1.02 -8.92 7.90
N GLY A 46 -0.14 -9.59 7.88
CA GLY A 46 -0.90 -9.95 9.08
C GLY A 46 -1.67 -8.79 9.71
N ILE A 47 -1.79 -7.65 9.03
CA ILE A 47 -2.45 -6.44 9.55
C ILE A 47 -3.95 -6.53 9.29
N ARG A 48 -4.75 -6.41 10.37
CA ARG A 48 -6.21 -6.57 10.30
C ARG A 48 -6.99 -5.30 10.64
N GLU A 49 -6.43 -4.39 11.46
CA GLU A 49 -7.02 -3.09 11.74
C GLU A 49 -6.52 -2.09 10.69
N ILE A 50 -7.42 -1.56 9.85
CA ILE A 50 -7.05 -0.77 8.68
C ILE A 50 -7.89 0.50 8.62
N LEU A 51 -7.22 1.63 8.48
CA LEU A 51 -7.81 2.92 8.19
C LEU A 51 -7.67 3.24 6.71
N ILE A 52 -8.78 3.50 6.05
CA ILE A 52 -8.80 4.03 4.67
C ILE A 52 -8.97 5.55 4.76
N ILE A 53 -8.00 6.29 4.22
CA ILE A 53 -8.09 7.75 4.11
C ILE A 53 -8.44 8.11 2.67
N THR A 54 -9.60 8.72 2.47
CA THR A 54 -10.15 9.06 1.15
C THR A 54 -10.44 10.56 1.04
N THR A 55 -10.84 11.00 -0.16
CA THR A 55 -11.49 12.31 -0.31
C THR A 55 -12.91 12.27 0.27
N PRO A 56 -13.51 13.40 0.66
CA PRO A 56 -14.90 13.44 1.12
C PRO A 56 -15.89 12.91 0.06
N GLU A 57 -15.61 13.19 -1.21
CA GLU A 57 -16.47 12.83 -2.35
C GLU A 57 -16.51 11.32 -2.59
N ASP A 58 -15.40 10.62 -2.35
CA ASP A 58 -15.27 9.20 -2.65
C ASP A 58 -15.61 8.29 -1.47
N ALA A 59 -15.72 8.82 -0.24
CA ALA A 59 -15.86 8.04 0.99
C ALA A 59 -16.99 7.00 0.92
N ALA A 60 -18.20 7.42 0.49
CA ALA A 60 -19.35 6.52 0.40
C ALA A 60 -19.15 5.36 -0.59
N VAL A 61 -18.35 5.56 -1.65
CA VAL A 61 -18.06 4.51 -2.65
C VAL A 61 -17.10 3.48 -2.08
N TYR A 62 -16.07 3.92 -1.33
CA TYR A 62 -15.17 3.00 -0.61
C TYR A 62 -15.91 2.21 0.46
N GLU A 63 -16.75 2.85 1.26
CA GLU A 63 -17.59 2.17 2.26
C GLU A 63 -18.53 1.15 1.61
N SER A 64 -19.12 1.46 0.47
CA SER A 64 -19.96 0.52 -0.29
C SER A 64 -19.17 -0.69 -0.82
N LEU A 65 -17.93 -0.50 -1.27
CA LEU A 65 -17.10 -1.56 -1.83
C LEU A 65 -16.51 -2.48 -0.75
N LEU A 66 -15.90 -1.89 0.28
CA LEU A 66 -15.09 -2.63 1.25
C LEU A 66 -15.90 -2.98 2.50
N GLY A 67 -16.92 -2.18 2.85
CA GLY A 67 -17.70 -2.32 4.08
C GLY A 67 -16.85 -2.04 5.32
N ASP A 68 -17.18 -2.71 6.41
CA ASP A 68 -16.40 -2.67 7.65
C ASP A 68 -15.25 -3.70 7.69
N GLY A 69 -15.02 -4.41 6.60
CA GLY A 69 -13.96 -5.41 6.47
C GLY A 69 -14.26 -6.78 7.08
N ARG A 70 -15.30 -6.92 7.90
CA ARG A 70 -15.62 -8.17 8.62
C ARG A 70 -15.79 -9.36 7.70
N LYS A 71 -16.25 -9.13 6.47
CA LYS A 71 -16.36 -10.18 5.44
C LYS A 71 -15.02 -10.88 5.15
N TRP A 72 -13.90 -10.20 5.38
CA TRP A 72 -12.53 -10.72 5.23
C TRP A 72 -11.83 -10.93 6.58
N GLY A 73 -12.55 -10.84 7.70
CA GLY A 73 -11.97 -10.94 9.04
C GLY A 73 -11.11 -9.73 9.44
N LEU A 74 -11.34 -8.58 8.79
CA LEU A 74 -10.68 -7.30 9.06
C LEU A 74 -11.59 -6.38 9.88
N ASP A 75 -10.99 -5.29 10.41
CA ASP A 75 -11.68 -4.14 10.97
C ASP A 75 -11.26 -2.89 10.17
N ILE A 76 -12.14 -2.44 9.28
CA ILE A 76 -11.87 -1.30 8.40
C ILE A 76 -12.68 -0.10 8.87
N CYS A 77 -11.99 1.01 9.09
CA CYS A 77 -12.60 2.31 9.34
C CYS A 77 -12.14 3.35 8.29
N TYR A 78 -12.83 4.49 8.27
CA TYR A 78 -12.66 5.51 7.24
C TYR A 78 -12.44 6.88 7.86
N ARG A 79 -11.57 7.68 7.24
CA ARG A 79 -11.37 9.10 7.52
C ARG A 79 -11.24 9.85 6.21
N GLN A 80 -11.56 11.13 6.25
CA GLN A 80 -11.51 11.97 5.05
C GLN A 80 -10.29 12.89 5.10
N GLN A 81 -9.64 13.05 3.95
CA GLN A 81 -8.61 14.04 3.68
C GLN A 81 -9.21 15.13 2.78
N PRO A 82 -9.66 16.27 3.33
CA PRO A 82 -10.32 17.30 2.53
C PRO A 82 -9.41 17.98 1.50
N LYS A 83 -8.10 18.02 1.80
CA LYS A 83 -7.07 18.56 0.90
C LYS A 83 -5.84 17.69 0.93
N PRO A 84 -5.22 17.41 -0.23
CA PRO A 84 -4.01 16.59 -0.32
C PRO A 84 -2.78 17.43 0.10
N GLU A 85 -2.52 17.55 1.39
CA GLU A 85 -1.41 18.34 1.96
C GLU A 85 -0.16 17.50 2.23
N GLY A 86 0.03 16.41 1.49
CA GLY A 86 1.20 15.54 1.58
C GLY A 86 0.90 14.19 2.24
N LEU A 87 1.85 13.25 2.07
CA LEU A 87 1.68 11.86 2.55
C LEU A 87 1.72 11.78 4.08
N ALA A 88 2.54 12.59 4.74
CA ALA A 88 2.66 12.58 6.20
C ALA A 88 1.41 13.08 6.90
N GLN A 89 0.51 13.79 6.21
CA GLN A 89 -0.80 14.17 6.74
C GLN A 89 -1.64 12.94 7.17
N ALA A 90 -1.37 11.77 6.57
CA ALA A 90 -2.06 10.54 6.95
C ALA A 90 -1.92 10.20 8.44
N PHE A 91 -0.78 10.51 9.06
CA PHE A 91 -0.55 10.27 10.49
C PHE A 91 -1.31 11.25 11.37
N LEU A 92 -1.52 12.49 10.91
CA LEU A 92 -2.31 13.49 11.63
C LEU A 92 -3.80 13.15 11.58
N ILE A 93 -4.30 12.76 10.42
CA ILE A 93 -5.69 12.30 10.22
C ILE A 93 -5.96 11.01 10.99
N GLY A 94 -4.97 10.12 11.01
CA GLY A 94 -5.04 8.79 11.63
C GLY A 94 -4.63 8.76 13.10
N GLU A 95 -4.30 9.89 13.76
CA GLU A 95 -3.76 9.92 15.12
C GLU A 95 -4.59 9.11 16.12
N GLU A 96 -5.91 9.38 16.17
CA GLU A 96 -6.83 8.66 17.04
C GLU A 96 -6.88 7.15 16.75
N PHE A 97 -6.85 6.78 15.47
CA PHE A 97 -6.82 5.37 15.04
C PHE A 97 -5.50 4.69 15.41
N ILE A 98 -4.38 5.35 15.19
CA ILE A 98 -3.04 4.82 15.50
C ILE A 98 -2.94 4.58 17.01
N GLY A 99 -3.35 5.54 17.85
CA GLY A 99 -3.20 5.48 19.31
C GLY A 99 -1.75 5.20 19.68
N ASP A 100 -1.50 4.21 20.53
CA ASP A 100 -0.16 3.79 20.94
C ASP A 100 0.44 2.69 20.05
N SER A 101 -0.18 2.39 18.90
CA SER A 101 0.24 1.32 18.02
C SER A 101 1.33 1.76 17.04
N ARG A 102 2.06 0.79 16.51
CA ARG A 102 2.85 0.97 15.30
C ARG A 102 1.93 1.09 14.08
N VAL A 103 2.42 1.67 13.02
CA VAL A 103 1.63 1.88 11.81
C VAL A 103 2.38 1.51 10.54
N CYS A 104 1.68 0.80 9.66
CA CYS A 104 2.08 0.57 8.28
C CYS A 104 1.27 1.52 7.38
N LEU A 105 1.93 2.43 6.69
CA LEU A 105 1.32 3.28 5.67
C LEU A 105 1.59 2.68 4.29
N ILE A 106 0.54 2.49 3.50
CA ILE A 106 0.65 2.10 2.09
C ILE A 106 -0.14 3.09 1.21
N LEU A 107 0.44 3.44 0.07
CA LEU A 107 -0.24 4.26 -0.91
C LEU A 107 -1.23 3.41 -1.71
N GLY A 108 -2.45 3.91 -1.85
CA GLY A 108 -3.57 3.19 -2.46
C GLY A 108 -3.42 2.89 -3.96
N ASP A 109 -2.37 3.42 -4.59
CA ASP A 109 -2.04 3.25 -6.00
C ASP A 109 -0.74 2.45 -6.23
N ASN A 110 -0.19 1.84 -5.18
CA ASN A 110 1.00 1.01 -5.27
C ASN A 110 0.63 -0.47 -5.26
N ILE A 111 1.22 -1.21 -6.18
CA ILE A 111 1.05 -2.65 -6.33
C ILE A 111 2.39 -3.32 -6.10
N PHE A 112 2.41 -4.32 -5.23
CA PHE A 112 3.58 -5.12 -4.93
C PHE A 112 3.31 -6.58 -5.29
N TYR A 113 4.28 -7.23 -5.93
CA TYR A 113 4.23 -8.66 -6.27
C TYR A 113 5.61 -9.29 -6.21
N GLY A 114 5.73 -10.46 -5.61
CA GLY A 114 6.99 -11.20 -5.53
C GLY A 114 6.93 -12.31 -4.48
N ASN A 115 7.71 -13.36 -4.66
CA ASN A 115 7.68 -14.56 -3.81
C ASN A 115 8.10 -14.31 -2.35
N ARG A 116 8.86 -13.25 -2.07
CA ARG A 116 9.39 -12.95 -0.73
C ARG A 116 8.72 -11.75 -0.06
N ILE A 117 7.72 -11.17 -0.72
CA ILE A 117 7.05 -9.98 -0.19
C ILE A 117 6.43 -10.27 1.18
N GLU A 118 5.71 -11.37 1.31
CA GLU A 118 5.05 -11.75 2.56
C GLU A 118 6.04 -11.88 3.71
N ASP A 119 7.15 -12.63 3.53
CA ASP A 119 8.18 -12.77 4.55
C ASP A 119 8.82 -11.42 4.90
N THR A 120 9.12 -10.60 3.88
CA THR A 120 9.70 -9.26 4.07
C THR A 120 8.77 -8.37 4.89
N LEU A 121 7.47 -8.40 4.60
CA LEU A 121 6.47 -7.62 5.34
C LEU A 121 6.30 -8.12 6.78
N LYS A 122 6.20 -9.43 7.00
CA LYS A 122 6.06 -10.03 8.34
C LYS A 122 7.30 -9.70 9.20
N ASN A 123 8.51 -9.82 8.65
CA ASN A 123 9.73 -9.43 9.35
C ASN A 123 9.78 -7.93 9.71
N ALA A 124 9.28 -7.06 8.82
CA ALA A 124 9.22 -5.63 9.10
C ALA A 124 8.16 -5.27 10.16
N VAL A 125 7.05 -6.01 10.23
CA VAL A 125 6.03 -5.87 11.30
C VAL A 125 6.58 -6.25 12.66
N GLU A 126 7.50 -7.22 12.75
CA GLU A 126 8.11 -7.66 14.02
C GLU A 126 9.09 -6.65 14.62
N GLN A 127 9.58 -5.70 13.82
CA GLN A 127 10.50 -4.68 14.31
C GLN A 127 9.78 -3.73 15.28
N GLU A 128 10.22 -3.65 16.53
CA GLU A 128 9.50 -2.94 17.59
C GLU A 128 9.68 -1.41 17.56
N GLN A 129 10.83 -0.90 17.12
CA GLN A 129 11.18 0.52 17.18
C GLN A 129 11.74 1.03 15.86
N GLY A 130 11.61 2.34 15.64
CA GLY A 130 12.12 3.03 14.48
C GLY A 130 11.19 2.90 13.26
N ALA A 131 11.75 3.20 12.10
CA ALA A 131 11.09 3.15 10.83
C ALA A 131 11.74 2.13 9.89
N THR A 132 10.92 1.50 9.04
CA THR A 132 11.38 0.72 7.89
C THR A 132 10.79 1.30 6.62
N VAL A 133 11.66 1.64 5.67
CA VAL A 133 11.28 2.00 4.30
C VAL A 133 11.69 0.88 3.36
N PHE A 134 10.91 0.70 2.30
CA PHE A 134 11.19 -0.32 1.29
C PHE A 134 11.70 0.36 0.04
N ALA A 135 12.88 -0.04 -0.42
CA ALA A 135 13.53 0.57 -1.57
C ALA A 135 13.60 -0.40 -2.76
N TYR A 136 13.39 0.15 -3.94
CA TYR A 136 13.35 -0.58 -5.20
C TYR A 136 14.26 0.09 -6.23
N TYR A 137 15.06 -0.71 -6.95
CA TYR A 137 15.95 -0.19 -7.99
C TYR A 137 15.16 0.22 -9.24
N VAL A 138 15.28 1.49 -9.64
CA VAL A 138 14.57 2.08 -10.78
C VAL A 138 15.55 2.72 -11.77
N THR A 139 15.09 2.93 -13.00
CA THR A 139 15.86 3.62 -14.05
C THR A 139 15.63 5.13 -14.10
N ASP A 140 14.58 5.62 -13.42
CA ASP A 140 14.08 7.00 -13.40
C ASP A 140 13.91 7.52 -11.95
N PRO A 141 14.98 7.49 -11.11
CA PRO A 141 14.89 7.77 -9.67
C PRO A 141 14.48 9.21 -9.35
N GLU A 142 14.65 10.17 -10.26
CA GLU A 142 14.27 11.57 -10.10
C GLU A 142 12.77 11.79 -9.88
N ARG A 143 11.97 10.78 -10.12
CA ARG A 143 10.51 10.83 -9.91
C ARG A 143 10.08 10.56 -8.46
N TYR A 144 10.97 10.03 -7.63
CA TYR A 144 10.67 9.43 -6.32
C TYR A 144 11.52 10.06 -5.21
N GLY A 145 11.18 9.75 -3.97
CA GLY A 145 12.12 9.85 -2.88
C GLY A 145 13.25 8.84 -3.09
N VAL A 146 14.50 9.27 -3.01
CA VAL A 146 15.69 8.44 -3.28
C VAL A 146 16.45 8.21 -1.99
N VAL A 147 16.82 6.97 -1.70
CA VAL A 147 17.69 6.62 -0.59
C VAL A 147 19.11 6.34 -1.08
N GLU A 148 20.09 6.97 -0.43
CA GLU A 148 21.53 6.70 -0.60
C GLU A 148 21.96 5.68 0.45
N LEU A 149 22.70 4.64 0.04
CA LEU A 149 23.10 3.53 0.89
C LEU A 149 24.62 3.44 0.97
N ASP A 150 25.13 2.98 2.13
CA ASP A 150 26.51 2.55 2.29
C ASP A 150 26.75 1.11 1.78
N ALA A 151 27.96 0.60 1.96
CA ALA A 151 28.36 -0.73 1.51
C ALA A 151 27.62 -1.87 2.26
N GLU A 152 27.13 -1.58 3.46
CA GLU A 152 26.37 -2.47 4.34
C GLU A 152 24.86 -2.35 4.16
N ASN A 153 24.39 -1.55 3.17
CA ASN A 153 22.99 -1.21 2.88
C ASN A 153 22.30 -0.38 3.98
N ASN A 154 23.04 0.36 4.80
CA ASN A 154 22.43 1.33 5.70
C ASN A 154 22.14 2.64 4.96
N ALA A 155 21.03 3.28 5.30
CA ALA A 155 20.71 4.59 4.74
C ALA A 155 21.71 5.65 5.25
N ILE A 156 22.31 6.41 4.32
CA ILE A 156 23.19 7.53 4.61
C ILE A 156 22.65 8.86 4.10
N GLY A 157 21.63 8.85 3.26
CA GLY A 157 20.98 10.04 2.74
C GLY A 157 19.59 9.75 2.18
N LEU A 158 18.73 10.76 2.20
CA LEU A 158 17.38 10.73 1.62
C LEU A 158 17.11 12.08 0.94
N GLU A 159 16.62 12.03 -0.29
CA GLU A 159 16.26 13.23 -1.05
C GLU A 159 14.94 13.03 -1.80
N GLU A 160 14.02 14.00 -1.69
CA GLU A 160 12.75 13.98 -2.39
C GLU A 160 12.91 14.50 -3.80
N LYS A 161 12.63 13.66 -4.79
CA LYS A 161 12.67 14.00 -6.23
C LYS A 161 13.91 14.80 -6.64
N PRO A 162 15.12 14.25 -6.41
CA PRO A 162 16.35 14.96 -6.69
C PRO A 162 16.53 15.21 -8.19
N ALA A 163 16.97 16.41 -8.57
CA ALA A 163 17.30 16.72 -9.99
C ALA A 163 18.54 15.94 -10.47
N ASN A 164 19.43 15.57 -9.55
CA ASN A 164 20.62 14.76 -9.82
C ASN A 164 20.70 13.64 -8.76
N PRO A 165 20.00 12.51 -8.97
CA PRO A 165 19.95 11.42 -8.01
C PRO A 165 21.33 10.82 -7.75
N LYS A 166 21.67 10.59 -6.48
CA LYS A 166 22.92 9.93 -6.06
C LYS A 166 22.80 8.41 -6.03
N SER A 167 21.60 7.88 -6.14
CA SER A 167 21.27 6.47 -6.09
C SER A 167 20.12 6.16 -7.03
N HIS A 168 20.00 4.91 -7.44
CA HIS A 168 18.85 4.37 -8.18
C HIS A 168 17.79 3.72 -7.29
N TYR A 169 17.97 3.75 -5.96
CA TYR A 169 17.02 3.15 -5.04
C TYR A 169 15.92 4.15 -4.68
N ALA A 170 14.76 3.98 -5.31
CA ALA A 170 13.54 4.71 -5.00
C ALA A 170 12.90 4.14 -3.73
N VAL A 171 12.48 5.00 -2.80
CA VAL A 171 11.63 4.63 -1.68
C VAL A 171 10.22 4.42 -2.20
N THR A 172 9.69 3.21 -2.01
CA THR A 172 8.37 2.84 -2.51
C THR A 172 7.26 3.48 -1.65
N GLY A 173 6.00 3.33 -2.08
CA GLY A 173 4.84 3.80 -1.32
C GLY A 173 4.40 2.87 -0.19
N LEU A 174 5.35 2.24 0.50
CA LEU A 174 5.12 1.36 1.64
C LEU A 174 6.10 1.71 2.76
N TYR A 175 5.58 1.91 3.95
CA TYR A 175 6.35 2.42 5.09
C TYR A 175 5.88 1.77 6.38
N MET A 176 6.80 1.47 7.29
CA MET A 176 6.47 1.03 8.65
C MET A 176 7.14 1.94 9.67
N TYR A 177 6.38 2.35 10.68
CA TYR A 177 6.85 3.28 11.72
C TYR A 177 6.43 2.80 13.10
N ASP A 178 7.24 3.15 14.08
CA ASP A 178 6.79 3.15 15.47
C ASP A 178 5.82 4.33 15.73
N ASN A 179 5.34 4.45 16.97
CA ASN A 179 4.35 5.46 17.33
C ASN A 179 4.88 6.90 17.29
N ASP A 180 6.20 7.10 17.38
CA ASP A 180 6.81 8.44 17.30
C ASP A 180 6.47 9.18 16.00
N VAL A 181 6.05 8.45 14.96
CA VAL A 181 5.70 9.03 13.65
C VAL A 181 4.64 10.11 13.73
N VAL A 182 3.70 10.01 14.66
CA VAL A 182 2.64 11.00 14.84
C VAL A 182 3.21 12.34 15.29
N ASP A 183 4.09 12.33 16.30
CA ASP A 183 4.73 13.55 16.81
C ASP A 183 5.77 14.09 15.81
N ILE A 184 6.46 13.24 15.09
CA ILE A 184 7.34 13.64 13.99
C ILE A 184 6.52 14.35 12.90
N ALA A 185 5.38 13.77 12.48
CA ALA A 185 4.50 14.39 11.48
C ALA A 185 3.95 15.76 11.93
N LYS A 186 3.70 15.96 13.22
CA LYS A 186 3.34 17.27 13.78
C LYS A 186 4.48 18.28 13.75
N SER A 187 5.73 17.83 13.80
CA SER A 187 6.92 18.67 13.89
C SER A 187 7.47 19.15 12.56
N ILE A 188 7.22 18.41 11.47
CA ILE A 188 7.71 18.78 10.13
C ILE A 188 6.95 19.98 9.56
N LYS A 189 7.57 20.69 8.63
CA LYS A 189 6.97 21.86 7.96
C LYS A 189 6.63 21.51 6.52
N PRO A 190 5.57 22.13 5.97
CA PRO A 190 5.27 21.97 4.54
C PRO A 190 6.47 22.35 3.67
N SER A 191 6.71 21.57 2.63
CA SER A 191 7.72 21.84 1.61
C SER A 191 7.34 23.08 0.77
N PRO A 192 8.21 23.56 -0.14
CA PRO A 192 7.85 24.61 -1.10
C PRO A 192 6.64 24.27 -1.98
N ARG A 193 6.25 22.98 -2.06
CA ARG A 193 5.02 22.53 -2.74
C ARG A 193 3.78 22.62 -1.87
N GLY A 194 3.92 23.00 -0.60
CA GLY A 194 2.84 23.04 0.38
C GLY A 194 2.46 21.69 0.98
N GLU A 195 3.31 20.67 0.81
CA GLU A 195 3.07 19.29 1.22
C GLU A 195 3.90 18.91 2.45
N LEU A 196 3.32 18.17 3.38
CA LEU A 196 4.04 17.47 4.46
C LEU A 196 4.66 16.19 3.86
N GLU A 197 5.95 16.29 3.57
CA GLU A 197 6.67 15.24 2.84
C GLU A 197 6.99 14.04 3.73
N ILE A 198 6.69 12.85 3.23
CA ILE A 198 7.07 11.61 3.91
C ILE A 198 8.59 11.46 4.01
N THR A 199 9.32 11.99 3.04
CA THR A 199 10.79 12.01 3.03
C THR A 199 11.33 12.79 4.21
N ASP A 200 10.68 13.86 4.66
CA ASP A 200 11.12 14.63 5.83
C ASP A 200 10.87 13.87 7.14
N VAL A 201 9.78 13.09 7.23
CA VAL A 201 9.58 12.13 8.34
C VAL A 201 10.73 11.12 8.36
N ASN A 202 11.05 10.51 7.21
CA ASN A 202 12.13 9.52 7.10
C ASN A 202 13.50 10.10 7.46
N LYS A 203 13.77 11.37 7.13
CA LYS A 203 15.01 12.05 7.53
C LYS A 203 15.16 12.16 9.04
N VAL A 204 14.08 12.41 9.77
CA VAL A 204 14.12 12.44 11.25
C VAL A 204 14.53 11.08 11.80
N TYR A 205 14.00 9.98 11.27
CA TYR A 205 14.42 8.63 11.65
C TYR A 205 15.87 8.33 11.25
N LEU A 206 16.30 8.81 10.08
CA LEU A 206 17.70 8.68 9.65
C LEU A 206 18.65 9.41 10.61
N GLU A 207 18.35 10.65 10.98
CA GLU A 207 19.15 11.45 11.95
C GLU A 207 19.20 10.78 13.33
N ARG A 208 18.11 10.14 13.76
CA ARG A 208 18.03 9.34 14.99
C ARG A 208 18.74 7.98 14.89
N LYS A 209 19.25 7.60 13.71
CA LYS A 209 19.84 6.28 13.42
C LYS A 209 18.87 5.11 13.68
N SER A 210 17.60 5.35 13.46
CA SER A 210 16.51 4.40 13.65
C SER A 210 15.71 4.14 12.36
N LEU A 211 16.30 4.48 11.19
CA LEU A 211 15.74 4.16 9.88
C LEU A 211 16.40 2.89 9.34
N LYS A 212 15.59 1.87 9.07
CA LYS A 212 15.99 0.66 8.36
C LYS A 212 15.53 0.73 6.89
N VAL A 213 16.33 0.18 5.99
CA VAL A 213 15.98 0.03 4.58
C VAL A 213 15.88 -1.44 4.24
N GLU A 214 14.73 -1.88 3.77
CA GLU A 214 14.55 -3.20 3.17
C GLU A 214 14.61 -3.06 1.65
N LEU A 215 15.54 -3.79 1.03
CA LEU A 215 15.71 -3.77 -0.43
C LEU A 215 14.86 -4.86 -1.07
N PHE A 216 13.98 -4.48 -1.95
CA PHE A 216 13.29 -5.45 -2.78
C PHE A 216 14.26 -6.04 -3.82
N ASP A 217 14.24 -7.35 -3.94
CA ASP A 217 15.09 -8.11 -4.84
C ASP A 217 14.56 -8.12 -6.30
N ARG A 218 15.32 -8.77 -7.19
CA ARG A 218 14.97 -8.88 -8.62
C ARG A 218 13.70 -9.69 -8.89
N GLY A 219 13.23 -10.47 -7.93
CA GLY A 219 12.00 -11.26 -8.03
C GLY A 219 10.75 -10.46 -7.65
N THR A 220 10.94 -9.23 -7.19
CA THR A 220 9.85 -8.33 -6.78
C THR A 220 9.51 -7.37 -7.92
N ALA A 221 8.22 -7.13 -8.12
CA ALA A 221 7.69 -6.05 -8.93
C ALA A 221 7.01 -5.02 -8.02
N TRP A 222 7.41 -3.77 -8.18
CA TRP A 222 6.72 -2.60 -7.64
C TRP A 222 6.19 -1.77 -8.80
N LEU A 223 4.89 -1.54 -8.81
CA LEU A 223 4.18 -0.83 -9.87
C LEU A 223 3.50 0.41 -9.28
N ASP A 224 3.95 1.57 -9.70
CA ASP A 224 3.33 2.87 -9.44
C ASP A 224 2.33 3.17 -10.57
N THR A 225 1.04 3.10 -10.27
CA THR A 225 -0.03 3.33 -11.25
C THR A 225 -0.36 4.83 -11.44
N GLY A 226 0.63 5.71 -11.32
CA GLY A 226 0.48 7.17 -11.29
C GLY A 226 0.15 7.84 -12.62
N THR A 227 0.28 7.14 -13.75
CA THR A 227 0.02 7.64 -15.11
C THR A 227 -0.85 6.66 -15.88
N ILE A 228 -1.44 7.10 -17.01
CA ILE A 228 -2.24 6.24 -17.90
C ILE A 228 -1.39 5.06 -18.39
N GLN A 229 -0.14 5.30 -18.77
CA GLN A 229 0.74 4.25 -19.25
C GLN A 229 1.09 3.25 -18.14
N SER A 230 1.49 3.72 -16.95
CA SER A 230 1.83 2.81 -15.85
C SER A 230 0.63 2.02 -15.32
N LEU A 231 -0.59 2.58 -15.40
CA LEU A 231 -1.82 1.85 -15.09
C LEU A 231 -2.07 0.71 -16.09
N LEU A 232 -1.88 0.97 -17.39
CA LEU A 232 -2.01 -0.03 -18.44
C LEU A 232 -0.95 -1.12 -18.30
N ASP A 233 0.30 -0.73 -18.04
CA ASP A 233 1.41 -1.66 -17.86
C ASP A 233 1.18 -2.56 -16.64
N ALA A 234 0.69 -2.01 -15.52
CA ALA A 234 0.32 -2.77 -14.35
C ALA A 234 -0.80 -3.79 -14.66
N ALA A 235 -1.86 -3.35 -15.36
CA ALA A 235 -2.96 -4.24 -15.74
C ALA A 235 -2.48 -5.39 -16.65
N ASN A 236 -1.60 -5.10 -17.61
CA ASN A 236 -1.01 -6.13 -18.49
C ASN A 236 -0.08 -7.08 -17.73
N PHE A 237 0.75 -6.58 -16.81
CA PHE A 237 1.61 -7.40 -15.97
C PHE A 237 0.79 -8.40 -15.15
N ILE A 238 -0.21 -7.91 -14.42
CA ILE A 238 -1.10 -8.76 -13.61
C ILE A 238 -1.81 -9.79 -14.48
N ARG A 239 -2.41 -9.36 -15.61
CA ARG A 239 -3.09 -10.27 -16.53
C ARG A 239 -2.22 -11.41 -16.99
N VAL A 240 -1.00 -11.12 -17.45
CA VAL A 240 -0.08 -12.16 -17.97
C VAL A 240 0.27 -13.19 -16.90
N LEU A 241 0.54 -12.75 -15.67
CA LEU A 241 0.86 -13.64 -14.56
C LEU A 241 -0.34 -14.49 -14.14
N GLU A 242 -1.50 -13.87 -13.92
CA GLU A 242 -2.71 -14.59 -13.53
C GLU A 242 -3.17 -15.59 -14.60
N GLU A 243 -3.13 -15.25 -15.89
CA GLU A 243 -3.49 -16.15 -16.97
C GLU A 243 -2.50 -17.34 -17.10
N ARG A 244 -1.22 -17.13 -16.78
CA ARG A 244 -0.19 -18.18 -16.88
C ARG A 244 -0.15 -19.11 -15.68
N GLN A 245 -0.37 -18.57 -14.47
CA GLN A 245 -0.29 -19.35 -13.23
C GLN A 245 -1.64 -19.93 -12.80
N GLY A 246 -2.74 -19.33 -13.24
CA GLY A 246 -4.08 -19.66 -12.75
C GLY A 246 -4.35 -19.18 -11.33
N LEU A 247 -3.48 -18.33 -10.77
CA LEU A 247 -3.58 -17.78 -9.42
C LEU A 247 -3.84 -16.28 -9.48
N LYS A 248 -4.59 -15.75 -8.50
CA LYS A 248 -4.87 -14.33 -8.42
C LYS A 248 -3.78 -13.54 -7.69
N ILE A 249 -3.58 -12.31 -8.10
CA ILE A 249 -2.72 -11.33 -7.43
C ILE A 249 -3.62 -10.28 -6.77
N GLY A 250 -3.40 -10.01 -5.48
CA GLY A 250 -4.20 -9.01 -4.76
C GLY A 250 -5.67 -9.43 -4.63
N CYS A 251 -5.92 -10.65 -4.18
CA CYS A 251 -7.24 -11.22 -3.93
C CYS A 251 -7.52 -11.26 -2.42
N PRO A 252 -8.24 -10.28 -1.84
CA PRO A 252 -8.47 -10.22 -0.40
C PRO A 252 -9.14 -11.47 0.17
N GLU A 253 -10.08 -12.08 -0.57
CA GLU A 253 -10.79 -13.29 -0.16
C GLU A 253 -9.84 -14.49 0.00
N GLU A 254 -8.95 -14.69 -0.98
CA GLU A 254 -7.95 -15.76 -0.93
C GLU A 254 -6.97 -15.55 0.23
N ILE A 255 -6.45 -14.33 0.39
CA ILE A 255 -5.50 -14.02 1.45
C ILE A 255 -6.16 -14.18 2.82
N ALA A 256 -7.40 -13.69 3.00
CA ALA A 256 -8.16 -13.89 4.22
C ALA A 256 -8.32 -15.37 4.59
N TYR A 257 -8.54 -16.22 3.60
CA TYR A 257 -8.66 -17.67 3.80
C TYR A 257 -7.30 -18.31 4.13
N ARG A 258 -6.23 -17.99 3.38
CA ARG A 258 -4.88 -18.53 3.61
C ARG A 258 -4.29 -18.11 4.95
N GLU A 259 -4.48 -16.85 5.33
CA GLU A 259 -4.06 -16.31 6.63
C GLU A 259 -4.99 -16.72 7.79
N SER A 260 -6.00 -17.56 7.53
CA SER A 260 -6.98 -18.01 8.54
C SER A 260 -7.75 -16.86 9.21
N PHE A 261 -7.94 -15.76 8.51
CA PHE A 261 -8.83 -14.66 8.96
C PHE A 261 -10.29 -15.05 8.80
N ILE A 262 -10.59 -15.88 7.79
CA ILE A 262 -11.89 -16.49 7.54
C ILE A 262 -11.75 -18.00 7.31
N ASP A 263 -12.84 -18.74 7.53
CA ASP A 263 -12.92 -20.17 7.26
C ASP A 263 -13.43 -20.48 5.83
N ALA A 264 -13.41 -21.77 5.45
CA ALA A 264 -13.87 -22.24 4.15
C ALA A 264 -15.34 -21.89 3.87
N LYS A 265 -16.21 -21.93 4.91
CA LYS A 265 -17.62 -21.60 4.77
C LYS A 265 -17.82 -20.10 4.49
N GLN A 266 -17.02 -19.26 5.13
CA GLN A 266 -17.03 -17.82 4.89
C GLN A 266 -16.53 -17.50 3.47
N LEU A 267 -15.46 -18.16 3.01
CA LEU A 267 -14.97 -18.02 1.63
C LEU A 267 -16.04 -18.46 0.61
N GLU A 268 -16.73 -19.60 0.83
CA GLU A 268 -17.83 -20.05 -0.02
C GLU A 268 -18.94 -19.00 -0.11
N ASN A 269 -19.33 -18.43 1.03
CA ASN A 269 -20.38 -17.39 1.06
C ASN A 269 -19.98 -16.12 0.28
N LEU A 270 -18.68 -15.75 0.29
CA LEU A 270 -18.18 -14.63 -0.50
C LEU A 270 -18.13 -14.94 -2.00
N ALA A 271 -17.79 -16.18 -2.36
CA ALA A 271 -17.65 -16.61 -3.74
C ALA A 271 -18.99 -16.79 -4.47
N GLN A 272 -20.05 -17.28 -3.78
CA GLN A 272 -21.35 -17.60 -4.38
C GLN A 272 -21.99 -16.44 -5.17
N PRO A 273 -22.07 -15.20 -4.65
CA PRO A 273 -22.62 -14.06 -5.41
C PRO A 273 -21.81 -13.73 -6.66
N LEU A 274 -20.52 -14.07 -6.68
CA LEU A 274 -19.57 -13.80 -7.75
C LEU A 274 -19.45 -14.98 -8.75
N GLY A 275 -20.11 -16.11 -8.53
CA GLY A 275 -19.93 -17.36 -9.26
C GLY A 275 -20.16 -17.31 -10.78
N LYS A 276 -20.77 -16.23 -11.30
CA LYS A 276 -20.89 -16.01 -12.75
C LYS A 276 -19.63 -15.40 -13.36
N SER A 277 -18.76 -14.78 -12.57
CA SER A 277 -17.49 -14.18 -13.00
C SER A 277 -16.33 -15.18 -12.94
N GLY A 278 -15.26 -14.92 -13.68
CA GLY A 278 -14.02 -15.67 -13.56
C GLY A 278 -13.42 -15.58 -12.15
N TYR A 279 -13.56 -14.42 -11.50
CA TYR A 279 -13.11 -14.19 -10.14
C TYR A 279 -13.81 -15.09 -9.12
N GLY A 280 -15.16 -15.15 -9.16
CA GLY A 280 -15.91 -16.01 -8.25
C GLY A 280 -15.68 -17.51 -8.49
N LYS A 281 -15.51 -17.93 -9.75
CA LYS A 281 -15.13 -19.31 -10.08
C LYS A 281 -13.78 -19.70 -9.50
N TYR A 282 -12.81 -18.79 -9.55
CA TYR A 282 -11.51 -18.98 -8.94
C TYR A 282 -11.62 -19.20 -7.42
N LEU A 283 -12.41 -18.38 -6.72
CA LEU A 283 -12.61 -18.54 -5.28
C LEU A 283 -13.25 -19.90 -4.91
N LEU A 284 -14.18 -20.39 -5.73
CA LEU A 284 -14.77 -21.72 -5.52
C LEU A 284 -13.75 -22.84 -5.76
N GLN A 285 -12.89 -22.68 -6.77
CA GLN A 285 -11.82 -23.64 -7.07
C GLN A 285 -10.81 -23.77 -5.93
N LEU A 286 -10.47 -22.68 -5.22
CA LEU A 286 -9.58 -22.74 -4.05
C LEU A 286 -10.09 -23.71 -2.96
N LEU A 287 -11.41 -23.82 -2.81
CA LEU A 287 -12.03 -24.74 -1.85
C LEU A 287 -11.95 -26.21 -2.30
N GLU A 288 -11.96 -26.46 -3.62
CA GLU A 288 -11.87 -27.80 -4.20
C GLU A 288 -10.43 -28.34 -4.16
N ASP A 289 -9.45 -27.45 -4.44
CA ASP A 289 -8.04 -27.81 -4.55
C ASP A 289 -7.37 -27.98 -3.17
N GLY A 290 -7.99 -27.54 -2.09
CA GLY A 290 -7.49 -27.70 -0.70
C GLY A 290 -6.23 -26.88 -0.42
N HIS A 291 -6.02 -25.76 -1.12
CA HIS A 291 -4.86 -24.88 -1.01
C HIS A 291 -5.03 -23.78 0.03
#